data_ee262115d83945006731b760e54294b6
#
_entry.id   ee262115d83945006731b760e54294b6
#
_cell.length_a   1.000
_cell.length_b   1.000
_cell.length_c   1.000
_cell.angle_alpha   90.00
_cell.angle_beta   90.00
_cell.angle_gamma   90.00
#
_symmetry.space_group_name_H-M   'P 1'
#
loop_
_entity.id
_entity.type
_entity.pdbx_description
1 polymer ?
#
loop_
_entity_poly.entity_id
_entity_poly.type
_entity_poly.pdbx_seq_one_letter_code
_entity_poly.pdbx_strand_id
1 'polypeptide(L)'
;MSNFKRKSALALAMLLTFVTVFGVLKPSEAKAWTNLTIAQFDTIYEHNGYKEVTYKLTLPSSGKLTQITSVTGEYVNFYIYDASEKEVQTLYGNATNTYTYDMNLIGGDYYIKVTSNWDKTAASFKWVFTPSEESFNETQDDRNNDLSSKFQIAVGQTVKGQLAKNDDVDYYGFSVNKTGALSLKLTAKMEGMEVSLLNDEGSFNYKVSDIIKGTKTLTFQIPKGSYSLMCSGNKTGNYQFTTSFVSGPSKVKLASVRNIKSGKLKATWKKVKSVKGYEVQISTTGDFSSDVTTKLVKGAKKTSFTFKGLNISNSWRTYTYYCRVRAYKEKNKIKAYSDWSNEKEVTIKR
;
A
#
# COMPACT_ATOMS: atom_id res chain seq x y z
N MET A 1 -37.33 -50.61 11.10
CA MET A 1 -35.88 -50.90 11.18
C MET A 1 -35.37 -51.24 9.78
N SER A 2 -34.67 -50.36 9.12
CA SER A 2 -33.87 -50.51 7.90
C SER A 2 -34.00 -49.26 7.01
N ASN A 3 -33.18 -48.25 7.28
CA ASN A 3 -32.85 -47.20 6.30
C ASN A 3 -31.76 -46.27 6.87
N PHE A 4 -30.65 -46.88 7.36
CA PHE A 4 -29.53 -46.10 7.90
C PHE A 4 -28.15 -46.62 7.45
N LYS A 5 -28.05 -47.13 6.22
CA LYS A 5 -26.76 -47.63 5.70
C LYS A 5 -26.55 -47.36 4.20
N ARG A 6 -26.77 -46.11 3.73
CA ARG A 6 -26.39 -45.74 2.34
C ARG A 6 -25.96 -44.29 2.13
N LYS A 7 -25.35 -43.63 3.15
CA LYS A 7 -24.81 -42.26 2.99
C LYS A 7 -23.35 -42.10 3.40
N SER A 8 -22.61 -43.16 3.57
CA SER A 8 -21.19 -43.10 3.99
C SER A 8 -20.18 -43.64 2.96
N ALA A 9 -20.59 -43.88 1.72
CA ALA A 9 -19.70 -44.38 0.66
C ALA A 9 -19.42 -43.39 -0.48
N LEU A 10 -19.95 -42.12 -0.42
CA LEU A 10 -19.72 -41.12 -1.46
C LEU A 10 -18.81 -39.95 -1.01
N ALA A 11 -18.32 -39.98 0.23
CA ALA A 11 -17.44 -38.95 0.77
C ALA A 11 -15.94 -39.34 0.76
N LEU A 12 -15.59 -40.53 0.28
CA LEU A 12 -14.19 -41.01 0.26
C LEU A 12 -13.60 -41.15 -1.15
N ALA A 13 -14.32 -40.74 -2.20
CA ALA A 13 -13.85 -40.84 -3.59
C ALA A 13 -13.48 -39.47 -4.21
N MET A 14 -13.52 -38.35 -3.46
CA MET A 14 -13.12 -37.02 -3.93
C MET A 14 -11.87 -36.48 -3.25
N LEU A 15 -11.06 -37.33 -2.61
CA LEU A 15 -9.81 -36.89 -1.95
C LEU A 15 -8.56 -37.52 -2.59
N LEU A 16 -8.60 -37.92 -3.84
CA LEU A 16 -7.43 -38.57 -4.49
C LEU A 16 -7.17 -38.10 -5.93
N THR A 17 -7.43 -36.84 -6.28
CA THR A 17 -7.00 -36.29 -7.59
C THR A 17 -6.51 -34.84 -7.47
N PHE A 18 -5.74 -34.51 -6.42
CA PHE A 18 -4.93 -33.30 -6.38
C PHE A 18 -3.51 -33.66 -5.94
N VAL A 19 -2.89 -34.59 -6.65
CA VAL A 19 -1.44 -34.77 -6.58
C VAL A 19 -0.92 -34.75 -8.00
N THR A 20 0.10 -33.94 -8.18
CA THR A 20 0.98 -33.77 -9.33
C THR A 20 0.63 -32.66 -10.31
N VAL A 21 1.02 -31.43 -9.98
CA VAL A 21 1.95 -30.63 -10.75
C VAL A 21 2.64 -29.65 -9.76
N PHE A 22 3.33 -30.16 -8.79
CA PHE A 22 4.50 -29.45 -8.28
C PHE A 22 5.64 -29.88 -9.17
N GLY A 23 5.92 -29.08 -10.20
CA GLY A 23 7.24 -29.08 -10.81
C GLY A 23 8.22 -28.98 -9.64
N VAL A 24 9.05 -29.99 -9.47
CA VAL A 24 10.21 -29.93 -8.60
C VAL A 24 11.05 -28.79 -9.18
N LEU A 25 10.87 -27.57 -8.66
CA LEU A 25 11.87 -26.53 -8.78
C LEU A 25 13.13 -27.20 -8.20
N LYS A 26 14.05 -27.59 -9.08
CA LYS A 26 15.39 -27.94 -8.64
C LYS A 26 15.82 -26.79 -7.73
N PRO A 27 16.19 -27.04 -6.46
CA PRO A 27 16.81 -26.00 -5.67
C PRO A 27 17.98 -25.50 -6.55
N SER A 28 18.02 -24.20 -6.81
CA SER A 28 19.21 -23.60 -7.43
C SER A 28 20.37 -24.09 -6.59
N GLU A 29 21.38 -24.70 -7.23
CA GLU A 29 22.58 -25.11 -6.50
C GLU A 29 23.08 -23.86 -5.77
N ALA A 30 22.91 -23.83 -4.47
CA ALA A 30 23.37 -22.72 -3.64
C ALA A 30 24.87 -22.60 -3.90
N LYS A 31 25.33 -21.44 -4.35
CA LYS A 31 26.75 -21.17 -4.56
C LYS A 31 27.47 -21.46 -3.28
N ALA A 32 28.36 -22.43 -3.31
CA ALA A 32 29.18 -22.73 -2.13
C ALA A 32 30.13 -21.55 -1.91
N TRP A 33 29.81 -20.67 -0.97
CA TRP A 33 30.69 -19.60 -0.54
C TRP A 33 32.00 -20.20 -0.02
N THR A 34 33.11 -19.92 -0.69
CA THR A 34 34.42 -20.38 -0.24
C THR A 34 34.93 -19.51 0.90
N ASN A 35 35.64 -20.11 1.87
CA ASN A 35 36.21 -19.42 3.03
C ASN A 35 35.13 -18.68 3.88
N LEU A 36 34.01 -19.35 4.14
CA LEU A 36 32.89 -18.77 4.90
C LEU A 36 33.21 -18.69 6.39
N THR A 37 33.08 -17.48 6.94
CA THR A 37 33.21 -17.23 8.38
C THR A 37 31.86 -16.79 8.94
N ILE A 38 31.36 -17.44 9.99
CA ILE A 38 30.15 -17.00 10.69
C ILE A 38 30.49 -15.75 11.50
N ALA A 39 29.86 -14.63 11.15
CA ALA A 39 30.11 -13.35 11.78
C ALA A 39 29.14 -13.07 12.94
N GLN A 40 29.61 -12.31 13.90
CA GLN A 40 28.84 -11.82 15.06
C GLN A 40 28.86 -10.30 15.09
N PHE A 41 27.80 -9.69 15.63
CA PHE A 41 27.75 -8.25 15.84
C PHE A 41 28.78 -7.82 16.90
N ASP A 42 29.23 -6.58 16.81
CA ASP A 42 30.20 -5.94 17.69
C ASP A 42 31.58 -6.63 17.80
N THR A 43 31.83 -7.63 16.96
CA THR A 43 33.12 -8.30 16.86
C THR A 43 33.98 -7.62 15.81
N ILE A 44 35.25 -7.36 16.14
CA ILE A 44 36.20 -6.78 15.19
C ILE A 44 36.82 -7.92 14.37
N TYR A 45 36.80 -7.73 13.06
CA TYR A 45 37.42 -8.62 12.07
C TYR A 45 38.55 -7.90 11.37
N GLU A 46 39.58 -8.66 11.00
CA GLU A 46 40.76 -8.15 10.32
C GLU A 46 40.86 -8.75 8.91
N HIS A 47 41.24 -7.94 7.96
CA HIS A 47 41.51 -8.33 6.58
C HIS A 47 42.85 -7.79 6.13
N ASN A 48 43.71 -8.64 5.57
CA ASN A 48 45.05 -8.28 5.16
C ASN A 48 45.37 -8.82 3.77
N GLY A 49 45.88 -7.95 2.89
CA GLY A 49 46.39 -8.28 1.55
C GLY A 49 45.34 -8.80 0.59
N TYR A 50 45.76 -9.57 -0.39
CA TYR A 50 44.94 -10.13 -1.49
C TYR A 50 43.94 -11.23 -1.11
N LYS A 51 43.64 -11.44 0.13
CA LYS A 51 42.72 -12.47 0.54
C LYS A 51 41.28 -12.12 0.20
N GLU A 52 40.52 -13.12 -0.27
CA GLU A 52 39.07 -13.05 -0.33
C GLU A 52 38.49 -13.83 0.85
N VAL A 53 37.64 -13.22 1.64
CA VAL A 53 36.96 -13.83 2.77
C VAL A 53 35.49 -13.49 2.68
N THR A 54 34.61 -14.48 2.90
CA THR A 54 33.18 -14.26 2.99
C THR A 54 32.70 -14.44 4.41
N TYR A 55 31.93 -13.48 4.91
CA TYR A 55 31.29 -13.52 6.22
C TYR A 55 29.81 -13.78 6.05
N LYS A 56 29.26 -14.72 6.81
CA LYS A 56 27.81 -14.88 6.96
C LYS A 56 27.36 -14.15 8.21
N LEU A 57 26.46 -13.20 8.04
CA LEU A 57 25.85 -12.43 9.13
C LEU A 57 24.34 -12.63 9.09
N THR A 58 23.74 -13.10 10.20
CA THR A 58 22.30 -13.31 10.30
C THR A 58 21.65 -12.16 11.07
N LEU A 59 20.75 -11.41 10.42
CA LEU A 59 19.94 -10.38 11.06
C LEU A 59 18.67 -11.03 11.63
N PRO A 60 18.40 -10.88 12.93
CA PRO A 60 17.24 -11.54 13.57
C PRO A 60 15.89 -10.91 13.21
N SER A 61 15.90 -9.69 12.69
CA SER A 61 14.74 -8.92 12.27
C SER A 61 15.17 -7.83 11.28
N SER A 62 14.22 -7.11 10.68
CA SER A 62 14.52 -5.87 10.00
C SER A 62 15.17 -4.86 10.92
N GLY A 63 16.07 -4.04 10.37
CA GLY A 63 16.77 -3.04 11.17
C GLY A 63 17.86 -2.33 10.41
N LYS A 64 18.62 -1.55 11.15
CA LYS A 64 19.79 -0.82 10.64
C LYS A 64 21.06 -1.60 10.93
N LEU A 65 21.76 -2.02 9.89
CA LEU A 65 23.12 -2.54 9.97
C LEU A 65 24.11 -1.39 9.76
N THR A 66 24.93 -1.11 10.72
CA THR A 66 26.02 -0.14 10.65
C THR A 66 27.34 -0.89 10.51
N GLN A 67 28.06 -0.67 9.41
CA GLN A 67 29.42 -1.17 9.24
C GLN A 67 30.41 -0.02 9.57
N ILE A 68 31.34 -0.30 10.46
CA ILE A 68 32.44 0.59 10.81
C ILE A 68 33.73 -0.07 10.33
N THR A 69 34.48 0.59 9.47
CA THR A 69 35.67 0.07 8.84
C THR A 69 36.82 1.05 8.92
N SER A 70 37.96 0.64 9.45
CA SER A 70 39.21 1.41 9.38
C SER A 70 40.15 0.72 8.40
N VAL A 71 40.67 1.49 7.43
CA VAL A 71 41.56 1.00 6.38
C VAL A 71 42.92 1.61 6.52
N THR A 72 43.97 0.83 6.30
CA THR A 72 45.37 1.28 6.14
C THR A 72 45.86 0.76 4.79
N GLY A 73 46.38 1.65 3.95
CA GLY A 73 46.82 1.32 2.59
C GLY A 73 45.80 1.71 1.53
N GLU A 74 45.57 0.81 0.57
CA GLU A 74 44.73 1.07 -0.62
C GLU A 74 43.25 0.67 -0.38
N TYR A 75 42.60 0.12 -1.40
CA TYR A 75 41.18 -0.18 -1.39
C TYR A 75 40.83 -1.53 -0.76
N VAL A 76 39.79 -1.54 0.08
CA VAL A 76 39.05 -2.72 0.53
C VAL A 76 37.62 -2.58 0.05
N ASN A 77 37.07 -3.63 -0.55
CA ASN A 77 35.68 -3.69 -1.01
C ASN A 77 34.88 -4.69 -0.17
N PHE A 78 33.64 -4.35 0.10
CA PHE A 78 32.66 -5.18 0.80
C PHE A 78 31.44 -5.32 -0.12
N TYR A 79 31.22 -6.52 -0.65
CA TYR A 79 30.05 -6.84 -1.45
C TYR A 79 29.06 -7.57 -0.57
N ILE A 80 27.88 -7.03 -0.41
CA ILE A 80 26.84 -7.55 0.48
C ILE A 80 25.76 -8.18 -0.37
N TYR A 81 25.49 -9.47 -0.14
CA TYR A 81 24.50 -10.27 -0.85
C TYR A 81 23.43 -10.74 0.14
N ASP A 82 22.18 -10.87 -0.31
CA ASP A 82 21.11 -11.52 0.44
C ASP A 82 21.17 -13.06 0.30
N ALA A 83 20.24 -13.77 0.94
CA ALA A 83 20.19 -15.23 0.88
C ALA A 83 19.93 -15.80 -0.52
N SER A 84 19.37 -15.01 -1.43
CA SER A 84 19.18 -15.37 -2.84
C SER A 84 20.39 -15.06 -3.74
N GLU A 85 21.52 -14.67 -3.13
CA GLU A 85 22.76 -14.25 -3.81
C GLU A 85 22.61 -12.97 -4.65
N LYS A 86 21.57 -12.20 -4.42
CA LYS A 86 21.40 -10.90 -5.05
C LYS A 86 22.25 -9.87 -4.30
N GLU A 87 23.05 -9.11 -5.04
CA GLU A 87 23.79 -7.99 -4.45
C GLU A 87 22.83 -6.91 -3.95
N VAL A 88 22.95 -6.59 -2.67
CA VAL A 88 22.15 -5.59 -1.97
C VAL A 88 22.88 -4.24 -1.92
N GLN A 89 24.20 -4.30 -1.68
CA GLN A 89 25.04 -3.12 -1.52
C GLN A 89 26.51 -3.45 -1.72
N THR A 90 27.25 -2.52 -2.32
CA THR A 90 28.71 -2.49 -2.29
C THR A 90 29.17 -1.31 -1.44
N LEU A 91 30.13 -1.57 -0.55
CA LEU A 91 30.84 -0.55 0.24
C LEU A 91 32.32 -0.62 -0.04
N TYR A 92 33.01 0.48 0.14
CA TYR A 92 34.46 0.52 -0.04
C TYR A 92 35.12 1.43 0.99
N GLY A 93 36.33 1.06 1.39
CA GLY A 93 37.24 1.93 2.13
C GLY A 93 38.53 2.10 1.38
N ASN A 94 39.13 3.27 1.42
CA ASN A 94 40.41 3.56 0.77
C ASN A 94 41.26 4.48 1.63
N ALA A 95 42.54 4.49 1.36
CA ALA A 95 43.52 5.27 2.09
C ALA A 95 43.48 5.06 3.62
N THR A 96 44.32 5.63 4.38
CA THR A 96 44.30 5.51 5.86
C THR A 96 43.15 6.35 6.42
N ASN A 97 41.94 5.72 6.57
CA ASN A 97 40.74 6.42 7.03
C ASN A 97 39.75 5.44 7.69
N THR A 98 38.80 6.01 8.42
CA THR A 98 37.67 5.26 9.02
C THR A 98 36.38 5.65 8.37
N TYR A 99 35.57 4.66 7.97
CA TYR A 99 34.28 4.78 7.29
C TYR A 99 33.18 4.22 8.17
N THR A 100 32.01 4.84 8.12
CA THR A 100 30.78 4.35 8.74
C THR A 100 29.68 4.32 7.69
N TYR A 101 29.08 3.16 7.49
CA TYR A 101 28.00 2.93 6.52
C TYR A 101 26.76 2.41 7.23
N ASP A 102 25.66 3.11 7.09
CA ASP A 102 24.35 2.70 7.60
C ASP A 102 23.51 2.11 6.46
N MET A 103 22.92 0.94 6.69
CA MET A 103 22.06 0.23 5.75
C MET A 103 20.82 -0.26 6.47
N ASN A 104 19.63 0.05 5.97
CA ASN A 104 18.40 -0.59 6.41
C ASN A 104 18.22 -1.89 5.61
N LEU A 105 18.06 -3.00 6.32
CA LEU A 105 17.97 -4.35 5.78
C LEU A 105 16.84 -5.10 6.48
N ILE A 106 16.16 -6.00 5.78
CA ILE A 106 15.18 -6.92 6.40
C ILE A 106 15.89 -8.08 7.09
N GLY A 107 15.17 -8.79 7.99
CA GLY A 107 15.73 -9.96 8.68
C GLY A 107 16.13 -11.06 7.71
N GLY A 108 17.16 -11.85 8.08
CA GLY A 108 17.65 -12.96 7.27
C GLY A 108 19.17 -13.06 7.18
N ASP A 109 19.64 -13.97 6.33
CA ASP A 109 21.05 -14.22 6.12
C ASP A 109 21.65 -13.30 5.06
N TYR A 110 22.80 -12.75 5.37
CA TYR A 110 23.61 -11.92 4.46
C TYR A 110 25.01 -12.49 4.33
N TYR A 111 25.53 -12.45 3.11
CA TYR A 111 26.88 -12.87 2.78
C TYR A 111 27.69 -11.65 2.38
N ILE A 112 28.72 -11.35 3.16
CA ILE A 112 29.57 -10.17 2.98
C ILE A 112 30.94 -10.63 2.53
N LYS A 113 31.20 -10.44 1.23
CA LYS A 113 32.47 -10.77 0.61
C LYS A 113 33.41 -9.57 0.75
N VAL A 114 34.56 -9.80 1.37
CA VAL A 114 35.59 -8.81 1.59
C VAL A 114 36.78 -9.11 0.69
N THR A 115 37.22 -8.12 -0.08
CA THR A 115 38.36 -8.26 -1.02
C THR A 115 39.27 -7.03 -0.97
N SER A 116 40.54 -7.24 -1.23
CA SER A 116 41.50 -6.19 -1.54
C SER A 116 42.37 -6.60 -2.75
N ASN A 117 42.69 -5.64 -3.59
CA ASN A 117 43.55 -5.84 -4.76
C ASN A 117 45.01 -5.45 -4.50
N TRP A 118 45.38 -5.14 -3.24
CA TRP A 118 46.70 -4.64 -2.88
C TRP A 118 47.29 -5.40 -1.69
N ASP A 119 48.52 -5.83 -1.84
CA ASP A 119 49.22 -6.69 -0.88
C ASP A 119 49.43 -6.04 0.50
N LYS A 120 49.59 -4.71 0.53
CA LYS A 120 49.86 -3.93 1.77
C LYS A 120 48.61 -3.33 2.38
N THR A 121 47.41 -3.67 1.90
CA THR A 121 46.19 -3.17 2.47
C THR A 121 45.79 -3.98 3.71
N ALA A 122 45.47 -3.28 4.78
CA ALA A 122 44.88 -3.86 5.99
C ALA A 122 43.58 -3.13 6.32
N ALA A 123 42.59 -3.87 6.76
CA ALA A 123 41.34 -3.28 7.26
C ALA A 123 40.89 -3.98 8.54
N SER A 124 40.45 -3.19 9.52
CA SER A 124 39.69 -3.67 10.64
C SER A 124 38.25 -3.20 10.52
N PHE A 125 37.29 -4.07 10.77
CA PHE A 125 35.88 -3.71 10.63
C PHE A 125 34.98 -4.48 11.58
N LYS A 126 33.81 -3.92 11.85
CA LYS A 126 32.74 -4.56 12.64
C LYS A 126 31.38 -4.15 12.12
N TRP A 127 30.38 -4.97 12.47
CA TRP A 127 28.97 -4.70 12.22
C TRP A 127 28.23 -4.48 13.53
N VAL A 128 27.43 -3.42 13.59
CA VAL A 128 26.53 -3.10 14.70
C VAL A 128 25.09 -3.18 14.16
N PHE A 129 24.22 -3.90 14.85
CA PHE A 129 22.85 -4.04 14.46
C PHE A 129 21.91 -3.31 15.42
N THR A 130 21.00 -2.51 14.85
CA THR A 130 19.94 -1.85 15.60
C THR A 130 18.60 -2.30 15.01
N PRO A 131 17.79 -3.10 15.72
CA PRO A 131 16.51 -3.56 15.21
C PRO A 131 15.56 -2.40 14.94
N SER A 132 14.71 -2.53 13.91
CA SER A 132 13.60 -1.64 13.67
C SER A 132 12.43 -1.96 14.59
N GLU A 133 11.57 -0.96 14.86
CA GLU A 133 10.35 -1.15 15.64
C GLU A 133 9.17 -1.45 14.70
N GLU A 134 9.20 -2.55 13.98
CA GLU A 134 8.12 -2.92 13.06
C GLU A 134 6.93 -3.57 13.76
N SER A 135 5.74 -3.45 13.15
CA SER A 135 4.53 -4.12 13.61
C SER A 135 4.45 -5.58 13.20
N PHE A 136 5.19 -5.94 12.16
CA PHE A 136 5.29 -7.29 11.60
C PHE A 136 6.77 -7.64 11.50
N ASN A 137 7.11 -8.89 11.77
CA ASN A 137 8.49 -9.37 11.66
C ASN A 137 8.75 -9.77 10.20
N GLU A 138 9.18 -8.80 9.40
CA GLU A 138 9.49 -9.03 8.01
C GLU A 138 10.88 -9.63 7.84
N THR A 139 10.98 -10.66 7.01
CA THR A 139 12.23 -11.37 6.74
C THR A 139 12.38 -11.62 5.24
N GLN A 140 13.56 -12.09 4.81
CA GLN A 140 13.79 -12.45 3.41
C GLN A 140 12.85 -13.54 2.88
N ASP A 141 12.33 -14.41 3.78
CA ASP A 141 11.42 -15.50 3.44
C ASP A 141 9.95 -15.14 3.58
N ASP A 142 9.61 -14.12 4.38
CA ASP A 142 8.24 -13.66 4.65
C ASP A 142 8.15 -12.15 4.45
N ARG A 143 7.91 -11.75 3.19
CA ARG A 143 7.80 -10.36 2.74
C ARG A 143 6.37 -10.04 2.34
N ASN A 144 5.99 -8.78 2.52
CA ASN A 144 4.72 -8.25 2.05
C ASN A 144 4.83 -7.43 0.75
N ASN A 145 5.70 -7.85 -0.17
CA ASN A 145 6.10 -7.11 -1.37
C ASN A 145 5.11 -7.17 -2.53
N ASP A 146 4.00 -7.89 -2.39
CA ASP A 146 2.96 -7.98 -3.41
C ASP A 146 1.55 -8.14 -2.79
N LEU A 147 0.52 -8.11 -3.65
CA LEU A 147 -0.87 -8.23 -3.22
C LEU A 147 -1.22 -9.60 -2.62
N SER A 148 -0.48 -10.65 -2.94
CA SER A 148 -0.73 -12.01 -2.42
C SER A 148 -0.09 -12.23 -1.06
N SER A 149 1.03 -11.58 -0.78
CA SER A 149 1.80 -11.66 0.46
C SER A 149 1.51 -10.54 1.47
N LYS A 150 0.56 -9.63 1.18
CA LYS A 150 0.21 -8.49 2.03
C LYS A 150 -0.10 -8.85 3.48
N PHE A 151 0.43 -8.10 4.42
CA PHE A 151 0.08 -8.22 5.83
C PHE A 151 -1.33 -7.69 6.11
N GLN A 152 -2.14 -8.46 6.83
CA GLN A 152 -3.52 -8.07 7.18
C GLN A 152 -3.53 -7.16 8.39
N ILE A 153 -4.23 -6.02 8.29
CA ILE A 153 -4.34 -5.03 9.35
C ILE A 153 -5.81 -4.74 9.69
N ALA A 154 -6.05 -4.32 10.92
CA ALA A 154 -7.34 -3.78 11.32
C ALA A 154 -7.41 -2.27 11.05
N VAL A 155 -8.57 -1.77 10.60
CA VAL A 155 -8.81 -0.33 10.54
C VAL A 155 -8.77 0.27 11.95
N GLY A 156 -7.93 1.28 12.15
CA GLY A 156 -7.65 1.88 13.46
C GLY A 156 -6.34 1.42 14.09
N GLN A 157 -5.74 0.37 13.57
CA GLN A 157 -4.42 -0.08 13.98
C GLN A 157 -3.34 0.93 13.56
N THR A 158 -2.36 1.13 14.43
CA THR A 158 -1.12 1.82 14.07
C THR A 158 -0.12 0.76 13.59
N VAL A 159 0.41 0.96 12.40
CA VAL A 159 1.39 0.10 11.76
C VAL A 159 2.71 0.85 11.68
N LYS A 160 3.78 0.21 12.09
CA LYS A 160 5.17 0.64 11.87
C LYS A 160 5.79 -0.30 10.85
N GLY A 161 6.51 0.23 9.88
CA GLY A 161 7.22 -0.52 8.85
C GLY A 161 8.57 0.12 8.52
N GLN A 162 9.36 -0.57 7.72
CA GLN A 162 10.66 -0.11 7.25
C GLN A 162 10.83 -0.46 5.76
N LEU A 163 11.14 0.52 4.92
CA LEU A 163 11.69 0.23 3.60
C LEU A 163 13.19 0.00 3.71
N ALA A 164 13.66 -1.08 3.13
CA ALA A 164 15.05 -1.54 3.21
C ALA A 164 15.72 -1.57 1.82
N LYS A 165 17.02 -1.83 1.78
CA LYS A 165 17.80 -1.90 0.54
C LYS A 165 17.35 -3.03 -0.40
N ASN A 166 16.90 -4.11 0.17
CA ASN A 166 16.39 -5.27 -0.54
C ASN A 166 14.87 -5.45 -0.38
N ASP A 167 14.19 -4.38 0.04
CA ASP A 167 12.76 -4.35 0.30
C ASP A 167 12.22 -2.92 0.18
N ASP A 168 11.78 -2.53 -1.00
CA ASP A 168 11.41 -1.17 -1.36
C ASP A 168 9.89 -0.96 -1.49
N VAL A 169 9.10 -1.99 -1.16
CA VAL A 169 7.64 -1.95 -1.23
C VAL A 169 6.97 -2.85 -0.21
N ASP A 170 6.00 -2.30 0.52
CA ASP A 170 5.18 -3.01 1.51
C ASP A 170 3.71 -2.93 1.16
N TYR A 171 2.98 -4.05 1.31
CA TYR A 171 1.53 -4.13 1.13
C TYR A 171 0.80 -4.48 2.41
N TYR A 172 -0.25 -3.73 2.74
CA TYR A 172 -1.11 -3.94 3.92
C TYR A 172 -2.57 -4.05 3.51
N GLY A 173 -3.18 -5.21 3.77
CA GLY A 173 -4.57 -5.52 3.44
C GLY A 173 -5.54 -5.15 4.54
N PHE A 174 -6.70 -4.59 4.19
CA PHE A 174 -7.81 -4.34 5.12
C PHE A 174 -9.15 -4.33 4.39
N SER A 175 -10.25 -4.41 5.15
CA SER A 175 -11.59 -4.37 4.58
C SER A 175 -12.47 -3.36 5.27
N VAL A 176 -13.42 -2.77 4.53
CA VAL A 176 -14.49 -1.94 5.07
C VAL A 176 -15.86 -2.50 4.66
N ASN A 177 -16.79 -2.58 5.61
CA ASN A 177 -18.11 -3.18 5.40
C ASN A 177 -19.19 -2.20 4.92
N LYS A 178 -18.82 -0.92 4.72
CA LYS A 178 -19.71 0.15 4.22
C LYS A 178 -18.89 1.15 3.41
N THR A 179 -19.57 1.83 2.49
CA THR A 179 -19.04 3.03 1.83
C THR A 179 -18.80 4.14 2.84
N GLY A 180 -17.70 4.88 2.68
CA GLY A 180 -17.34 5.97 3.60
C GLY A 180 -16.03 6.64 3.29
N ALA A 181 -15.47 7.32 4.29
CA ALA A 181 -14.18 7.99 4.22
C ALA A 181 -13.12 7.23 5.02
N LEU A 182 -12.09 6.77 4.37
CA LEU A 182 -10.86 6.30 4.95
C LEU A 182 -9.92 7.49 5.14
N SER A 183 -9.38 7.66 6.32
CA SER A 183 -8.29 8.60 6.58
C SER A 183 -7.03 7.84 6.96
N LEU A 184 -5.94 8.15 6.32
CA LEU A 184 -4.59 7.63 6.55
C LEU A 184 -3.74 8.76 7.11
N LYS A 185 -3.27 8.64 8.35
CA LYS A 185 -2.23 9.50 8.90
C LYS A 185 -0.91 8.75 8.80
N LEU A 186 -0.01 9.25 7.97
CA LEU A 186 1.31 8.65 7.71
C LEU A 186 2.41 9.58 8.20
N THR A 187 3.44 9.00 8.82
CA THR A 187 4.70 9.66 9.17
C THR A 187 5.85 8.86 8.58
N ALA A 188 6.63 9.46 7.69
CA ALA A 188 7.83 8.88 7.11
C ALA A 188 9.08 9.61 7.61
N LYS A 189 10.10 8.86 8.03
CA LYS A 189 11.40 9.40 8.44
C LYS A 189 12.37 9.56 7.27
N MET A 190 12.11 8.84 6.16
CA MET A 190 12.86 8.98 4.91
C MET A 190 12.21 10.01 3.97
N GLU A 191 12.96 10.40 2.96
CA GLU A 191 12.46 11.20 1.84
C GLU A 191 11.93 10.28 0.72
N GLY A 192 10.93 10.75 -0.02
CA GLY A 192 10.51 10.07 -1.25
C GLY A 192 9.58 8.89 -1.05
N MET A 193 8.87 8.80 0.08
CA MET A 193 7.88 7.75 0.28
C MET A 193 6.61 8.03 -0.53
N GLU A 194 6.17 7.04 -1.28
CA GLU A 194 4.89 7.02 -2.01
C GLU A 194 3.88 6.11 -1.31
N VAL A 195 2.59 6.45 -1.45
CA VAL A 195 1.50 5.59 -0.97
C VAL A 195 0.45 5.47 -2.05
N SER A 196 0.00 4.25 -2.30
CA SER A 196 -1.14 3.96 -3.17
C SER A 196 -2.20 3.19 -2.40
N LEU A 197 -3.47 3.50 -2.65
CA LEU A 197 -4.60 2.71 -2.19
C LEU A 197 -5.17 1.95 -3.38
N LEU A 198 -5.17 0.63 -3.30
CA LEU A 198 -5.63 -0.30 -4.31
C LEU A 198 -6.86 -1.05 -3.79
N ASN A 199 -7.82 -1.41 -4.65
CA ASN A 199 -8.78 -2.44 -4.30
C ASN A 199 -8.32 -3.80 -4.82
N ASP A 200 -8.78 -4.88 -4.19
CA ASP A 200 -8.39 -6.24 -4.55
C ASP A 200 -8.85 -6.65 -5.98
N GLU A 201 -9.79 -5.91 -6.56
CA GLU A 201 -10.28 -6.11 -7.93
C GLU A 201 -9.43 -5.39 -8.98
N GLY A 202 -8.41 -4.63 -8.57
CA GLY A 202 -7.54 -3.85 -9.47
C GLY A 202 -8.25 -2.67 -10.17
N SER A 203 -9.55 -2.46 -9.92
CA SER A 203 -10.37 -1.42 -10.56
C SER A 203 -10.24 -0.03 -9.92
N PHE A 204 -9.57 0.05 -8.78
CA PHE A 204 -9.43 1.27 -7.99
C PHE A 204 -7.98 1.48 -7.61
N ASN A 205 -7.38 2.54 -8.11
CA ASN A 205 -6.01 2.90 -7.79
C ASN A 205 -5.94 4.41 -7.51
N TYR A 206 -5.82 4.77 -6.23
CA TYR A 206 -5.44 6.12 -5.83
C TYR A 206 -3.94 6.16 -5.58
N LYS A 207 -3.18 6.56 -6.58
CA LYS A 207 -1.78 6.91 -6.40
C LYS A 207 -1.72 8.30 -5.75
N VAL A 208 -1.10 8.38 -4.59
CA VAL A 208 -0.74 9.66 -3.98
C VAL A 208 0.58 10.08 -4.61
N SER A 209 0.50 10.99 -5.58
CA SER A 209 1.66 11.48 -6.36
C SER A 209 2.62 12.37 -5.58
N ASP A 210 2.33 12.64 -4.32
CA ASP A 210 3.17 13.52 -3.50
C ASP A 210 4.16 12.70 -2.67
N ILE A 211 5.40 12.96 -2.89
CA ILE A 211 6.52 12.53 -2.04
C ILE A 211 6.24 12.95 -0.59
N ILE A 212 6.11 11.98 0.30
CA ILE A 212 5.80 12.21 1.70
C ILE A 212 7.10 12.33 2.48
N LYS A 213 7.30 13.46 3.14
CA LYS A 213 8.31 13.69 4.16
C LYS A 213 7.63 14.21 5.43
N GLY A 214 7.96 13.65 6.57
CA GLY A 214 7.31 14.00 7.83
C GLY A 214 5.91 13.41 7.96
N THR A 215 4.95 14.14 8.52
CA THR A 215 3.59 13.65 8.76
C THR A 215 2.61 14.24 7.78
N LYS A 216 1.82 13.38 7.11
CA LYS A 216 0.73 13.77 6.21
C LYS A 216 -0.55 12.99 6.54
N THR A 217 -1.69 13.64 6.36
CA THR A 217 -3.01 13.00 6.46
C THR A 217 -3.69 13.02 5.12
N LEU A 218 -4.06 11.84 4.63
CA LEU A 218 -4.76 11.62 3.36
C LEU A 218 -6.17 11.14 3.65
N THR A 219 -7.14 11.51 2.81
CA THR A 219 -8.53 11.06 2.97
C THR A 219 -9.08 10.59 1.64
N PHE A 220 -9.61 9.37 1.62
CA PHE A 220 -10.17 8.71 0.45
C PHE A 220 -11.65 8.42 0.68
N GLN A 221 -12.50 8.67 -0.35
CA GLN A 221 -13.88 8.18 -0.35
C GLN A 221 -13.88 6.81 -1.01
N ILE A 222 -14.17 5.76 -0.23
CA ILE A 222 -14.09 4.39 -0.71
C ILE A 222 -15.43 3.66 -0.56
N PRO A 223 -15.83 2.85 -1.55
CA PRO A 223 -16.93 1.90 -1.43
C PRO A 223 -16.69 0.84 -0.34
N LYS A 224 -17.71 0.06 -0.01
CA LYS A 224 -17.53 -1.21 0.70
C LYS A 224 -16.63 -2.13 -0.13
N GLY A 225 -15.66 -2.77 0.50
CA GLY A 225 -14.75 -3.70 -0.19
C GLY A 225 -13.48 -4.00 0.60
N SER A 226 -12.59 -4.76 -0.02
CA SER A 226 -11.25 -5.06 0.44
C SER A 226 -10.24 -4.20 -0.31
N TYR A 227 -9.22 -3.77 0.40
CA TYR A 227 -8.23 -2.80 -0.07
C TYR A 227 -6.83 -3.17 0.38
N SER A 228 -5.86 -2.67 -0.35
CA SER A 228 -4.45 -2.74 0.01
C SER A 228 -3.84 -1.34 0.00
N LEU A 229 -3.12 -1.00 1.06
CA LEU A 229 -2.19 0.13 1.06
C LEU A 229 -0.84 -0.39 0.58
N MET A 230 -0.31 0.21 -0.46
CA MET A 230 1.05 0.00 -0.94
C MET A 230 1.90 1.18 -0.47
N CYS A 231 2.92 0.89 0.31
CA CYS A 231 3.94 1.83 0.76
C CYS A 231 5.23 1.53 0.00
N SER A 232 5.79 2.50 -0.72
CA SER A 232 7.00 2.28 -1.52
C SER A 232 7.89 3.52 -1.54
N GLY A 233 9.15 3.35 -1.94
CA GLY A 233 10.06 4.47 -2.06
C GLY A 233 11.44 4.11 -2.60
N ASN A 234 12.17 5.09 -3.11
CA ASN A 234 13.55 4.92 -3.59
C ASN A 234 14.61 5.19 -2.51
N LYS A 235 14.17 5.47 -1.29
CA LYS A 235 15.01 5.65 -0.09
C LYS A 235 14.56 4.69 0.99
N THR A 236 15.49 4.27 1.81
CA THR A 236 15.24 3.35 2.92
C THR A 236 15.00 4.10 4.23
N GLY A 237 14.22 3.52 5.12
CA GLY A 237 13.97 4.09 6.44
C GLY A 237 12.64 3.66 7.04
N ASN A 238 12.43 4.06 8.29
CA ASN A 238 11.24 3.69 9.04
C ASN A 238 10.09 4.65 8.73
N TYR A 239 8.88 4.10 8.71
CA TYR A 239 7.64 4.84 8.63
C TYR A 239 6.60 4.30 9.62
N GLN A 240 5.54 5.08 9.82
CA GLN A 240 4.42 4.68 10.64
C GLN A 240 3.13 5.23 10.03
N PHE A 241 2.07 4.44 10.02
CA PHE A 241 0.76 4.97 9.67
C PHE A 241 -0.34 4.47 10.61
N THR A 242 -1.44 5.23 10.64
CA THR A 242 -2.68 4.83 11.32
C THR A 242 -3.84 5.11 10.38
N THR A 243 -4.70 4.11 10.18
CA THR A 243 -5.94 4.28 9.42
C THR A 243 -7.09 4.63 10.37
N SER A 244 -8.06 5.38 9.87
CA SER A 244 -9.35 5.54 10.54
C SER A 244 -10.47 5.58 9.49
N PHE A 245 -11.66 5.15 9.86
CA PHE A 245 -12.77 5.07 8.93
C PHE A 245 -14.04 5.70 9.51
N VAL A 246 -14.66 6.54 8.70
CA VAL A 246 -15.97 7.12 8.99
C VAL A 246 -16.96 6.56 7.97
N SER A 247 -17.81 5.62 8.40
CA SER A 247 -18.85 5.06 7.51
C SER A 247 -19.76 6.17 7.00
N GLY A 248 -20.11 6.15 5.72
CA GLY A 248 -21.08 7.08 5.14
C GLY A 248 -22.49 6.88 5.67
N PRO A 249 -23.41 7.81 5.37
CA PRO A 249 -24.85 7.63 5.64
C PRO A 249 -25.46 6.53 4.77
N SER A 250 -26.72 6.19 5.02
CA SER A 250 -27.48 5.30 4.13
C SER A 250 -27.67 5.92 2.76
N LYS A 251 -27.71 5.07 1.72
CA LYS A 251 -27.95 5.45 0.33
C LYS A 251 -29.22 6.27 0.18
N VAL A 252 -29.17 7.36 -0.58
CA VAL A 252 -30.31 8.23 -0.88
C VAL A 252 -31.17 7.57 -1.94
N LYS A 253 -32.50 7.76 -1.87
CA LYS A 253 -33.43 7.44 -2.95
C LYS A 253 -33.83 8.72 -3.68
N LEU A 254 -33.34 8.90 -4.90
CA LEU A 254 -33.78 9.98 -5.80
C LEU A 254 -35.23 9.74 -6.22
N ALA A 255 -36.12 10.61 -5.80
CA ALA A 255 -37.55 10.44 -5.99
C ALA A 255 -38.00 10.92 -7.38
N SER A 256 -37.60 12.12 -7.76
CA SER A 256 -37.95 12.66 -9.09
C SER A 256 -36.90 13.62 -9.62
N VAL A 257 -36.83 13.71 -10.95
CA VAL A 257 -36.11 14.73 -11.70
C VAL A 257 -37.09 15.26 -12.75
N ARG A 258 -37.31 16.59 -12.78
CA ARG A 258 -38.29 17.23 -13.66
C ARG A 258 -37.76 18.50 -14.27
N ASN A 259 -38.07 18.74 -15.52
CA ASN A 259 -38.01 20.06 -16.12
C ASN A 259 -39.20 20.88 -15.58
N ILE A 260 -38.95 21.95 -14.84
CA ILE A 260 -39.99 22.76 -14.21
C ILE A 260 -40.25 24.09 -14.97
N LYS A 261 -39.26 24.59 -15.69
CA LYS A 261 -39.30 25.76 -16.57
C LYS A 261 -38.15 25.67 -17.55
N SER A 262 -38.18 26.51 -18.62
CA SER A 262 -37.09 26.66 -19.56
C SER A 262 -35.72 26.74 -18.88
N GLY A 263 -34.82 25.82 -19.19
CA GLY A 263 -33.47 25.74 -18.62
C GLY A 263 -33.39 25.44 -17.12
N LYS A 264 -34.45 24.86 -16.50
CA LYS A 264 -34.45 24.55 -15.07
C LYS A 264 -34.84 23.10 -14.79
N LEU A 265 -33.94 22.40 -14.08
CA LEU A 265 -34.14 21.03 -13.61
C LEU A 265 -34.29 21.02 -12.09
N LYS A 266 -35.40 20.45 -11.59
CA LYS A 266 -35.61 20.21 -10.17
C LYS A 266 -35.45 18.73 -9.86
N ALA A 267 -34.51 18.39 -8.96
CA ALA A 267 -34.33 17.07 -8.36
C ALA A 267 -34.94 17.05 -6.96
N THR A 268 -35.62 15.94 -6.61
CA THR A 268 -36.14 15.69 -5.25
C THR A 268 -35.75 14.31 -4.79
N TRP A 269 -35.54 14.14 -3.49
CA TRP A 269 -35.10 12.87 -2.91
C TRP A 269 -35.73 12.61 -1.54
N LYS A 270 -35.64 11.34 -1.08
CA LYS A 270 -36.08 10.99 0.27
C LYS A 270 -35.04 11.43 1.30
N LYS A 271 -35.53 11.98 2.41
CA LYS A 271 -34.69 12.40 3.55
C LYS A 271 -33.96 11.19 4.13
N VAL A 272 -32.66 11.37 4.44
CA VAL A 272 -31.84 10.42 5.17
C VAL A 272 -31.59 10.95 6.58
N LYS A 273 -31.59 10.06 7.57
CA LYS A 273 -31.35 10.42 8.98
C LYS A 273 -29.85 10.67 9.23
N SER A 274 -29.55 11.50 10.23
CA SER A 274 -28.18 11.73 10.74
C SER A 274 -27.17 12.18 9.67
N VAL A 275 -27.60 13.08 8.78
CA VAL A 275 -26.74 13.68 7.74
C VAL A 275 -26.54 15.18 7.99
N LYS A 276 -25.46 15.73 7.45
CA LYS A 276 -25.20 17.19 7.39
C LYS A 276 -25.83 17.82 6.14
N GLY A 277 -26.04 17.02 5.08
CA GLY A 277 -26.59 17.47 3.82
C GLY A 277 -26.44 16.44 2.72
N TYR A 278 -26.53 16.95 1.49
CA TYR A 278 -26.53 16.14 0.29
C TYR A 278 -25.60 16.75 -0.77
N GLU A 279 -25.11 15.91 -1.65
CA GLU A 279 -24.41 16.31 -2.86
C GLU A 279 -25.21 15.82 -4.06
N VAL A 280 -25.52 16.73 -4.96
CA VAL A 280 -26.34 16.45 -6.15
C VAL A 280 -25.49 16.69 -7.37
N GLN A 281 -25.51 15.76 -8.29
CA GLN A 281 -24.82 15.86 -9.58
C GLN A 281 -25.81 15.76 -10.73
N ILE A 282 -25.50 16.51 -11.78
CA ILE A 282 -26.07 16.33 -13.12
C ILE A 282 -24.93 16.17 -14.12
N SER A 283 -25.19 15.43 -15.18
CA SER A 283 -24.28 15.24 -16.32
C SER A 283 -25.08 15.11 -17.59
N THR A 284 -24.47 15.37 -18.74
CA THR A 284 -25.03 15.08 -20.06
C THR A 284 -24.78 13.63 -20.49
N THR A 285 -23.93 12.89 -19.74
CA THR A 285 -23.66 11.46 -19.95
C THR A 285 -24.16 10.62 -18.76
N GLY A 286 -24.74 9.46 -19.02
CA GLY A 286 -25.31 8.59 -17.98
C GLY A 286 -24.29 8.00 -17.02
N ASP A 287 -23.06 7.83 -17.47
CA ASP A 287 -21.93 7.34 -16.65
C ASP A 287 -21.26 8.42 -15.79
N PHE A 288 -21.67 9.68 -15.94
CA PHE A 288 -21.07 10.85 -15.27
C PHE A 288 -19.58 11.02 -15.55
N SER A 289 -19.11 10.63 -16.73
CA SER A 289 -17.71 10.74 -17.14
C SER A 289 -17.34 12.16 -17.63
N SER A 290 -18.31 12.93 -18.11
CA SER A 290 -18.11 14.28 -18.64
C SER A 290 -19.24 15.25 -18.26
N ASP A 291 -18.97 16.55 -18.39
CA ASP A 291 -19.93 17.66 -18.15
C ASP A 291 -20.66 17.56 -16.80
N VAL A 292 -19.94 17.12 -15.76
CA VAL A 292 -20.51 16.93 -14.42
C VAL A 292 -20.62 18.25 -13.69
N THR A 293 -21.84 18.65 -13.37
CA THR A 293 -22.09 19.78 -12.46
C THR A 293 -22.47 19.27 -11.08
N THR A 294 -21.67 19.60 -10.06
CA THR A 294 -21.85 19.18 -8.67
C THR A 294 -22.33 20.34 -7.81
N LYS A 295 -23.33 20.09 -6.94
CA LYS A 295 -23.83 21.06 -5.94
C LYS A 295 -23.94 20.42 -4.58
N LEU A 296 -23.37 21.09 -3.57
CA LEU A 296 -23.49 20.72 -2.17
C LEU A 296 -24.71 21.41 -1.54
N VAL A 297 -25.66 20.63 -1.05
CA VAL A 297 -26.90 21.09 -0.41
C VAL A 297 -26.77 20.90 1.10
N LYS A 298 -26.43 21.98 1.82
CA LYS A 298 -26.27 21.94 3.28
C LYS A 298 -27.65 21.84 3.97
N GLY A 299 -27.74 20.98 4.98
CA GLY A 299 -28.93 20.81 5.83
C GLY A 299 -29.68 19.49 5.59
N ALA A 300 -29.85 18.73 6.66
CA ALA A 300 -30.50 17.42 6.68
C ALA A 300 -31.98 17.42 6.20
N LYS A 301 -32.65 18.57 6.36
CA LYS A 301 -34.07 18.74 5.95
C LYS A 301 -34.23 19.12 4.48
N LYS A 302 -33.16 19.52 3.78
CA LYS A 302 -33.19 19.90 2.36
C LYS A 302 -33.27 18.66 1.48
N THR A 303 -34.42 18.43 0.88
CA THR A 303 -34.70 17.23 0.05
C THR A 303 -34.96 17.56 -1.42
N SER A 304 -34.58 18.74 -1.87
CA SER A 304 -34.63 19.14 -3.27
C SER A 304 -33.58 20.18 -3.62
N PHE A 305 -33.22 20.24 -4.90
CA PHE A 305 -32.38 21.27 -5.48
C PHE A 305 -32.84 21.59 -6.90
N THR A 306 -32.67 22.83 -7.32
CA THR A 306 -33.01 23.28 -8.68
C THR A 306 -31.74 23.79 -9.36
N PHE A 307 -31.31 23.11 -10.39
CA PHE A 307 -30.31 23.60 -11.35
C PHE A 307 -30.97 24.63 -12.30
N LYS A 308 -30.21 25.64 -12.68
CA LYS A 308 -30.65 26.73 -13.54
C LYS A 308 -29.61 26.98 -14.63
N GLY A 309 -30.02 27.64 -15.72
CA GLY A 309 -29.12 27.99 -16.83
C GLY A 309 -28.70 26.79 -17.67
N LEU A 310 -29.52 25.72 -17.69
CA LEU A 310 -29.23 24.53 -18.48
C LEU A 310 -29.59 24.77 -19.95
N ASN A 311 -28.89 24.10 -20.86
CA ASN A 311 -29.20 24.10 -22.28
C ASN A 311 -30.59 23.54 -22.53
N ILE A 312 -31.30 24.13 -23.48
CA ILE A 312 -32.70 23.80 -23.79
C ILE A 312 -32.74 23.07 -25.13
N SER A 313 -33.46 21.96 -25.16
CA SER A 313 -33.73 21.20 -26.37
C SER A 313 -34.57 22.04 -27.38
N ASN A 314 -34.26 21.91 -28.65
CA ASN A 314 -34.96 22.53 -29.78
C ASN A 314 -35.16 21.51 -30.90
N SER A 315 -35.64 21.92 -32.06
CA SER A 315 -35.88 21.04 -33.21
C SER A 315 -34.62 20.38 -33.77
N TRP A 316 -33.45 20.95 -33.50
CA TRP A 316 -32.17 20.47 -34.03
C TRP A 316 -31.33 19.73 -33.02
N ARG A 317 -31.52 19.97 -31.72
CA ARG A 317 -30.69 19.39 -30.67
C ARG A 317 -31.48 19.10 -29.39
N THR A 318 -31.34 17.89 -28.91
CA THR A 318 -31.92 17.43 -27.64
C THR A 318 -30.87 17.51 -26.52
N TYR A 319 -31.23 18.12 -25.38
CA TYR A 319 -30.40 18.15 -24.17
C TYR A 319 -31.08 17.34 -23.07
N THR A 320 -30.51 16.16 -22.81
CA THR A 320 -30.90 15.28 -21.71
C THR A 320 -29.85 15.35 -20.62
N TYR A 321 -30.32 15.44 -19.39
CA TYR A 321 -29.45 15.45 -18.20
C TYR A 321 -29.78 14.28 -17.31
N TYR A 322 -28.75 13.57 -16.91
CA TYR A 322 -28.79 12.54 -15.89
C TYR A 322 -28.53 13.17 -14.52
N CYS A 323 -29.20 12.67 -13.48
CA CYS A 323 -29.08 13.23 -12.13
C CYS A 323 -28.92 12.10 -11.12
N ARG A 324 -28.02 12.31 -10.15
CA ARG A 324 -27.84 11.47 -8.98
C ARG A 324 -27.59 12.31 -7.73
N VAL A 325 -27.83 11.71 -6.56
CA VAL A 325 -27.64 12.38 -5.27
C VAL A 325 -27.01 11.42 -4.27
N ARG A 326 -26.15 11.93 -3.41
CA ARG A 326 -25.65 11.20 -2.26
C ARG A 326 -25.74 12.05 -0.99
N ALA A 327 -25.86 11.42 0.16
CA ALA A 327 -25.85 12.09 1.44
C ALA A 327 -24.44 12.15 2.00
N TYR A 328 -24.17 13.12 2.88
CA TYR A 328 -22.91 13.16 3.63
C TYR A 328 -23.15 13.47 5.10
N LYS A 329 -22.24 12.94 5.91
CA LYS A 329 -22.07 13.34 7.31
C LYS A 329 -20.61 13.75 7.55
N GLU A 330 -20.37 14.37 8.70
CA GLU A 330 -19.04 14.81 9.08
C GLU A 330 -18.77 14.37 10.52
N LYS A 331 -17.60 13.77 10.74
CA LYS A 331 -17.10 13.39 12.07
C LYS A 331 -15.60 13.74 12.11
N ASN A 332 -15.18 14.48 13.13
CA ASN A 332 -13.79 14.90 13.30
C ASN A 332 -13.22 15.61 12.06
N LYS A 333 -13.99 16.50 11.44
CA LYS A 333 -13.67 17.21 10.19
C LYS A 333 -13.54 16.29 8.94
N ILE A 334 -13.76 14.99 9.08
CA ILE A 334 -13.76 14.04 7.95
C ILE A 334 -15.19 13.95 7.41
N LYS A 335 -15.33 14.30 6.12
CA LYS A 335 -16.61 14.21 5.41
C LYS A 335 -16.73 12.84 4.75
N ALA A 336 -17.73 12.06 5.15
CA ALA A 336 -18.01 10.73 4.61
C ALA A 336 -19.32 10.74 3.83
N TYR A 337 -19.29 10.26 2.59
CA TYR A 337 -20.44 10.18 1.71
C TYR A 337 -21.06 8.78 1.70
N SER A 338 -22.35 8.72 1.37
CA SER A 338 -23.04 7.49 1.02
C SER A 338 -22.67 7.06 -0.42
N ASP A 339 -23.08 5.85 -0.81
CA ASP A 339 -23.22 5.50 -2.21
C ASP A 339 -24.13 6.51 -2.93
N TRP A 340 -23.92 6.65 -4.24
CA TRP A 340 -24.82 7.40 -5.10
C TRP A 340 -26.21 6.74 -5.14
N SER A 341 -27.26 7.55 -5.26
CA SER A 341 -28.64 7.10 -5.47
C SER A 341 -28.79 6.28 -6.76
N ASN A 342 -29.99 5.78 -6.99
CA ASN A 342 -30.45 5.49 -8.32
C ASN A 342 -30.36 6.77 -9.18
N GLU A 343 -30.18 6.60 -10.48
CA GLU A 343 -30.13 7.69 -11.46
C GLU A 343 -31.50 7.92 -12.08
N LYS A 344 -31.74 9.14 -12.52
CA LYS A 344 -32.90 9.54 -13.33
C LYS A 344 -32.49 10.57 -14.34
N GLU A 345 -33.11 10.52 -15.48
CA GLU A 345 -32.88 11.47 -16.55
C GLU A 345 -34.05 12.41 -16.81
N VAL A 346 -33.81 13.51 -17.45
CA VAL A 346 -34.83 14.45 -17.93
C VAL A 346 -34.31 15.24 -19.11
N THR A 347 -35.15 15.38 -20.10
CA THR A 347 -34.94 16.30 -21.24
C THR A 347 -35.41 17.70 -20.88
N ILE A 348 -34.54 18.71 -21.07
CA ILE A 348 -34.85 20.10 -20.78
C ILE A 348 -35.56 20.73 -22.01
N LYS A 349 -36.79 21.12 -21.80
CA LYS A 349 -37.65 21.77 -22.80
C LYS A 349 -37.91 23.24 -22.44
N ARG A 350 -38.44 24.02 -23.38
CA ARG A 350 -38.93 25.39 -23.14
C ARG A 350 -40.02 25.43 -22.08
#